data_494313ffc4925a55d70d51acdab79a7c
#
_entry.id   494313ffc4925a55d70d51acdab79a7c
#
_cell.length_a   1.000
_cell.length_b   1.000
_cell.length_c   1.000
_cell.angle_alpha   90.00
_cell.angle_beta   90.00
_cell.angle_gamma   90.00
#
_symmetry.space_group_name_H-M   'P 1'
#
loop_
_entity.id
_entity.type
_entity.pdbx_description
1 polymer ?
#
loop_
_entity_poly.entity_id
_entity_poly.type
_entity_poly.pdbx_seq_one_letter_code
_entity_poly.pdbx_strand_id
1 'polypeptide(L)'
;MTSTEPSWKYVTRRFTAFRENLLLTNDQVEDGKTKYLGVIACLNRAYYQSSSGTENAFLIGSWAKATRIRPPRDVDIYFRLPNAVHTRFEAYAPGTNRQSALLQEVKSKLLVTYPASSIKGDGPVVLVSFTSYSVEVVPAFLYDANDQSYLVCDTKNGGSYKTTKPRHEVEAIEAADARTNKNVRRLVRMLKCWQAWCSVPMKSFHLELVAIQFLDQWAYRLESFFYYDWMCRDFFDYLSKMANSFVFTPGTYEVMWLGDAWKTKAESAYARSSKACDYERDNDMVNAGIEWQKVFGVDIPRDV
;
A
#
# COMPACT_ATOMS: atom_id res chain seq x y z
N MET A 1 -5.13 7.85 41.24
CA MET A 1 -3.89 8.31 40.61
C MET A 1 -4.33 9.20 39.47
N THR A 2 -4.17 10.51 39.58
CA THR A 2 -4.44 11.47 38.54
C THR A 2 -3.37 11.28 37.49
N SER A 3 -3.73 10.69 36.34
CA SER A 3 -2.86 10.69 35.17
C SER A 3 -2.73 12.14 34.73
N THR A 4 -1.61 12.77 35.07
CA THR A 4 -1.27 14.06 34.46
C THR A 4 -1.09 13.81 32.96
N GLU A 5 -2.01 14.35 32.16
CA GLU A 5 -1.84 14.35 30.71
C GLU A 5 -0.51 15.00 30.37
N PRO A 6 0.25 14.42 29.42
CA PRO A 6 1.51 14.99 29.00
C PRO A 6 1.32 16.43 28.51
N SER A 7 2.18 17.36 28.92
CA SER A 7 2.08 18.80 28.58
C SER A 7 2.89 19.21 27.35
N TRP A 8 3.08 18.30 26.37
CA TRP A 8 3.93 18.53 25.21
C TRP A 8 3.31 19.51 24.23
N LYS A 9 4.08 20.52 23.84
CA LYS A 9 3.58 21.65 23.05
C LYS A 9 3.59 21.39 21.54
N TYR A 10 4.51 20.56 21.07
CA TYR A 10 4.89 20.54 19.64
C TYR A 10 4.43 19.27 18.91
N VAL A 11 4.15 18.15 19.60
CA VAL A 11 3.77 16.87 19.00
C VAL A 11 2.58 17.02 18.04
N THR A 12 1.48 17.61 18.51
CA THR A 12 0.28 17.79 17.69
C THR A 12 0.56 18.59 16.41
N ARG A 13 1.30 19.70 16.50
CA ARG A 13 1.64 20.53 15.34
C ARG A 13 2.53 19.77 14.36
N ARG A 14 3.57 19.13 14.88
CA ARG A 14 4.54 18.37 14.07
C ARG A 14 3.87 17.24 13.29
N PHE A 15 3.09 16.41 13.95
CA PHE A 15 2.44 15.27 13.30
C PHE A 15 1.24 15.67 12.43
N THR A 16 0.57 16.77 12.72
CA THR A 16 -0.43 17.35 11.80
C THR A 16 0.22 17.81 10.49
N ALA A 17 1.28 18.60 10.57
CA ALA A 17 2.02 19.05 9.39
C ALA A 17 2.67 17.87 8.64
N PHE A 18 3.25 16.90 9.35
CA PHE A 18 3.78 15.69 8.74
C PHE A 18 2.71 14.93 7.94
N ARG A 19 1.52 14.72 8.52
CA ARG A 19 0.41 14.10 7.79
C ARG A 19 0.06 14.87 6.51
N GLU A 20 0.00 16.18 6.56
CA GLU A 20 -0.33 17.03 5.40
C GLU A 20 0.75 16.93 4.31
N ASN A 21 2.02 16.90 4.71
CA ASN A 21 3.14 16.72 3.79
C ASN A 21 3.11 15.34 3.10
N LEU A 22 2.55 14.32 3.71
CA LEU A 22 2.43 12.98 3.11
C LEU A 22 1.24 12.86 2.14
N LEU A 23 0.23 13.70 2.21
CA LEU A 23 -0.95 13.58 1.35
C LEU A 23 -0.65 14.05 -0.08
N LEU A 24 -1.20 13.35 -1.07
CA LEU A 24 -1.20 13.82 -2.45
C LEU A 24 -1.96 15.15 -2.56
N THR A 25 -1.49 16.05 -3.42
CA THR A 25 -2.26 17.23 -3.81
C THR A 25 -3.48 16.83 -4.64
N ASN A 26 -4.46 17.74 -4.74
CA ASN A 26 -5.63 17.50 -5.59
C ASN A 26 -5.23 17.25 -7.06
N ASP A 27 -4.29 18.01 -7.60
CA ASP A 27 -3.78 17.83 -8.96
C ASP A 27 -3.15 16.47 -9.16
N GLN A 28 -2.36 15.98 -8.18
CA GLN A 28 -1.79 14.65 -8.22
C GLN A 28 -2.87 13.56 -8.18
N VAL A 29 -3.92 13.74 -7.40
CA VAL A 29 -5.05 12.80 -7.35
C VAL A 29 -5.79 12.78 -8.69
N GLU A 30 -6.10 13.93 -9.28
CA GLU A 30 -6.82 14.01 -10.56
C GLU A 30 -5.97 13.49 -11.73
N ASP A 31 -4.66 13.74 -11.70
CA ASP A 31 -3.74 13.18 -12.68
C ASP A 31 -3.71 11.63 -12.63
N GLY A 32 -3.60 11.05 -11.44
CA GLY A 32 -3.67 9.60 -11.27
C GLY A 32 -5.02 9.02 -11.73
N LYS A 33 -6.15 9.69 -11.41
CA LYS A 33 -7.48 9.29 -11.87
C LYS A 33 -7.56 9.28 -13.40
N THR A 34 -7.11 10.33 -14.05
CA THR A 34 -7.12 10.43 -15.52
C THR A 34 -6.40 9.24 -16.15
N LYS A 35 -5.25 8.86 -15.59
CA LYS A 35 -4.43 7.76 -16.13
C LYS A 35 -5.10 6.42 -15.95
N TYR A 36 -5.54 6.05 -14.74
CA TYR A 36 -6.13 4.73 -14.55
C TYR A 36 -7.49 4.59 -15.23
N LEU A 37 -8.32 5.64 -15.27
CA LEU A 37 -9.59 5.61 -16.01
C LEU A 37 -9.36 5.44 -17.51
N GLY A 38 -8.34 6.10 -18.07
CA GLY A 38 -7.95 5.92 -19.47
C GLY A 38 -7.47 4.50 -19.78
N VAL A 39 -6.68 3.89 -18.90
CA VAL A 39 -6.24 2.49 -19.02
C VAL A 39 -7.44 1.53 -18.97
N ILE A 40 -8.37 1.73 -18.03
CA ILE A 40 -9.60 0.93 -17.95
C ILE A 40 -10.44 1.08 -19.21
N ALA A 41 -10.65 2.30 -19.71
CA ALA A 41 -11.40 2.52 -20.95
C ALA A 41 -10.76 1.87 -22.17
N CYS A 42 -9.42 1.85 -22.24
CA CYS A 42 -8.69 1.14 -23.28
C CYS A 42 -8.98 -0.37 -23.26
N LEU A 43 -8.90 -0.98 -22.08
CA LEU A 43 -9.17 -2.42 -21.92
C LEU A 43 -10.64 -2.77 -22.13
N ASN A 44 -11.58 -1.92 -21.71
CA ASN A 44 -12.99 -2.10 -21.98
C ASN A 44 -13.29 -2.07 -23.50
N ARG A 45 -12.66 -1.18 -24.26
CA ARG A 45 -12.77 -1.20 -25.72
C ARG A 45 -12.27 -2.50 -26.32
N ALA A 46 -11.14 -3.00 -25.80
CA ALA A 46 -10.50 -4.20 -26.33
C ALA A 46 -11.26 -5.50 -26.05
N TYR A 47 -11.94 -5.59 -24.90
CA TYR A 47 -12.53 -6.85 -24.43
C TYR A 47 -14.05 -6.82 -24.31
N TYR A 48 -14.69 -5.66 -24.22
CA TYR A 48 -16.12 -5.52 -23.98
C TYR A 48 -16.84 -4.60 -24.98
N GLN A 49 -16.14 -4.04 -25.94
CA GLN A 49 -16.69 -3.07 -26.90
C GLN A 49 -17.35 -1.85 -26.21
N SER A 50 -16.87 -1.49 -25.03
CA SER A 50 -17.31 -0.35 -24.21
C SER A 50 -16.17 0.64 -24.06
N SER A 51 -16.49 1.93 -23.94
CA SER A 51 -15.50 2.98 -23.61
C SER A 51 -15.55 3.42 -22.14
N SER A 52 -16.22 2.65 -21.29
CA SER A 52 -16.32 2.96 -19.85
C SER A 52 -14.94 2.95 -19.18
N GLY A 53 -14.64 4.01 -18.43
CA GLY A 53 -13.44 4.10 -17.60
C GLY A 53 -13.58 3.43 -16.21
N THR A 54 -14.73 2.83 -15.89
CA THR A 54 -15.00 2.29 -14.56
C THR A 54 -15.52 0.85 -14.54
N GLU A 55 -16.17 0.40 -15.63
CA GLU A 55 -16.72 -0.95 -15.72
C GLU A 55 -15.61 -2.00 -15.77
N ASN A 56 -15.93 -3.20 -15.29
CA ASN A 56 -15.04 -4.36 -15.30
C ASN A 56 -13.71 -4.17 -14.59
N ALA A 57 -13.55 -3.11 -13.77
CA ALA A 57 -12.35 -2.82 -13.03
C ALA A 57 -12.67 -2.26 -11.63
N PHE A 58 -11.71 -2.40 -10.73
CA PHE A 58 -11.73 -1.74 -9.42
C PHE A 58 -10.31 -1.50 -8.93
N LEU A 59 -10.17 -0.44 -8.12
CA LEU A 59 -8.92 -0.11 -7.46
C LEU A 59 -8.57 -1.14 -6.38
N ILE A 60 -7.29 -1.39 -6.22
CA ILE A 60 -6.69 -2.14 -5.12
C ILE A 60 -5.51 -1.35 -4.53
N GLY A 61 -4.68 -1.99 -3.73
CA GLY A 61 -3.45 -1.40 -3.22
C GLY A 61 -3.66 -0.09 -2.47
N SER A 62 -2.72 0.81 -2.58
CA SER A 62 -2.69 2.06 -1.82
C SER A 62 -3.83 3.03 -2.17
N TRP A 63 -4.36 2.96 -3.39
CA TRP A 63 -5.47 3.80 -3.83
C TRP A 63 -6.80 3.36 -3.20
N ALA A 64 -7.13 2.09 -3.26
CA ALA A 64 -8.34 1.56 -2.63
C ALA A 64 -8.30 1.71 -1.10
N LYS A 65 -7.16 1.38 -0.50
CA LYS A 65 -6.95 1.43 0.96
C LYS A 65 -6.80 2.86 1.50
N ALA A 66 -6.71 3.88 0.62
CA ALA A 66 -6.44 5.27 0.97
C ALA A 66 -5.15 5.46 1.80
N THR A 67 -4.10 4.69 1.49
CA THR A 67 -2.78 4.72 2.16
C THR A 67 -1.65 5.25 1.27
N ARG A 68 -1.99 5.86 0.13
CA ARG A 68 -1.03 6.50 -0.76
C ARG A 68 -0.38 7.71 -0.13
N ILE A 69 0.89 7.97 -0.49
CA ILE A 69 1.68 9.11 -0.01
C ILE A 69 2.40 9.81 -1.18
N ARG A 70 2.86 11.05 -0.96
CA ARG A 70 3.81 11.73 -1.84
C ARG A 70 5.22 11.16 -1.70
N PRO A 71 6.03 11.16 -2.78
CA PRO A 71 5.62 11.44 -4.15
C PRO A 71 4.68 10.36 -4.69
N PRO A 72 3.81 10.69 -5.68
CA PRO A 72 2.94 9.71 -6.31
C PRO A 72 3.77 8.58 -6.94
N ARG A 73 3.24 7.34 -6.89
CA ARG A 73 3.92 6.15 -7.40
C ARG A 73 3.04 5.43 -8.40
N ASP A 74 2.39 4.39 -7.94
CA ASP A 74 1.57 3.47 -8.71
C ASP A 74 0.08 3.59 -8.37
N VAL A 75 -0.74 3.24 -9.35
CA VAL A 75 -2.16 2.99 -9.19
C VAL A 75 -2.42 1.55 -9.57
N ASP A 76 -2.86 0.75 -8.61
CA ASP A 76 -3.13 -0.66 -8.81
C ASP A 76 -4.60 -0.88 -9.15
N ILE A 77 -4.88 -1.58 -10.24
CA ILE A 77 -6.23 -1.94 -10.66
C ILE A 77 -6.35 -3.44 -10.94
N TYR A 78 -7.46 -4.04 -10.52
CA TYR A 78 -7.92 -5.30 -11.08
C TYR A 78 -8.78 -5.01 -12.29
N PHE A 79 -8.49 -5.70 -13.38
CA PHE A 79 -9.33 -5.66 -14.57
C PHE A 79 -9.90 -7.07 -14.82
N ARG A 80 -11.21 -7.20 -14.70
CA ARG A 80 -11.92 -8.46 -14.94
C ARG A 80 -11.98 -8.72 -16.44
N LEU A 81 -11.35 -9.77 -16.87
CA LEU A 81 -11.44 -10.27 -18.26
C LEU A 81 -12.71 -11.12 -18.45
N PRO A 82 -13.28 -11.16 -19.68
CA PRO A 82 -14.37 -12.09 -20.00
C PRO A 82 -13.96 -13.55 -19.83
N ASN A 83 -14.90 -14.40 -19.37
CA ASN A 83 -14.64 -15.85 -19.24
C ASN A 83 -14.24 -16.52 -20.56
N ALA A 84 -14.73 -16.03 -21.69
CA ALA A 84 -14.30 -16.50 -23.02
C ALA A 84 -12.79 -16.35 -23.24
N VAL A 85 -12.14 -15.32 -22.66
CA VAL A 85 -10.68 -15.16 -22.72
C VAL A 85 -10.00 -16.27 -21.91
N HIS A 86 -10.49 -16.58 -20.70
CA HIS A 86 -9.97 -17.69 -19.91
C HIS A 86 -10.04 -19.00 -20.68
N THR A 87 -11.21 -19.36 -21.20
CA THR A 87 -11.43 -20.59 -21.99
C THR A 87 -10.48 -20.68 -23.18
N ARG A 88 -10.26 -19.56 -23.90
CA ARG A 88 -9.36 -19.50 -25.05
C ARG A 88 -7.90 -19.79 -24.66
N PHE A 89 -7.43 -19.23 -23.54
CA PHE A 89 -6.05 -19.48 -23.09
C PHE A 89 -5.88 -20.89 -22.50
N GLU A 90 -6.93 -21.45 -21.87
CA GLU A 90 -6.90 -22.84 -21.38
C GLU A 90 -6.81 -23.86 -22.54
N ALA A 91 -7.25 -23.50 -23.74
CA ALA A 91 -7.13 -24.34 -24.94
C ALA A 91 -5.73 -24.33 -25.59
N TYR A 92 -4.76 -23.54 -25.06
CA TYR A 92 -3.39 -23.54 -25.61
C TYR A 92 -2.69 -24.87 -25.34
N ALA A 93 -1.76 -25.23 -26.23
CA ALA A 93 -1.02 -26.49 -26.15
C ALA A 93 -0.32 -26.69 -24.80
N PRO A 94 -0.23 -27.94 -24.30
CA PRO A 94 0.56 -28.25 -23.11
C PRO A 94 1.99 -27.73 -23.23
N GLY A 95 2.55 -27.22 -22.13
CA GLY A 95 3.89 -26.64 -22.08
C GLY A 95 3.99 -25.16 -22.47
N THR A 96 2.90 -24.54 -22.97
CA THR A 96 2.84 -23.10 -23.18
C THR A 96 2.60 -22.40 -21.84
N ASN A 97 3.41 -21.37 -21.53
CA ASN A 97 3.12 -20.50 -20.38
C ASN A 97 1.94 -19.56 -20.76
N ARG A 98 0.72 -20.05 -20.54
CA ARG A 98 -0.54 -19.41 -20.91
C ARG A 98 -0.71 -18.08 -20.21
N GLN A 99 -0.26 -18.00 -18.96
CA GLN A 99 -0.34 -16.79 -18.13
C GLN A 99 0.56 -15.70 -18.68
N SER A 100 1.78 -16.04 -19.07
CA SER A 100 2.68 -15.10 -19.76
C SER A 100 2.09 -14.64 -21.09
N ALA A 101 1.50 -15.55 -21.88
CA ALA A 101 0.86 -15.21 -23.14
C ALA A 101 -0.35 -14.26 -22.95
N LEU A 102 -1.16 -14.47 -21.89
CA LEU A 102 -2.25 -13.57 -21.54
C LEU A 102 -1.75 -12.17 -21.17
N LEU A 103 -0.69 -12.06 -20.38
CA LEU A 103 -0.10 -10.75 -20.04
C LEU A 103 0.44 -10.03 -21.28
N GLN A 104 1.04 -10.78 -22.24
CA GLN A 104 1.51 -10.20 -23.50
C GLN A 104 0.33 -9.73 -24.38
N GLU A 105 -0.80 -10.43 -24.37
CA GLU A 105 -2.01 -9.97 -25.06
C GLU A 105 -2.53 -8.67 -24.44
N VAL A 106 -2.68 -8.60 -23.12
CA VAL A 106 -3.12 -7.37 -22.41
C VAL A 106 -2.17 -6.21 -22.71
N LYS A 107 -0.86 -6.44 -22.66
CA LYS A 107 0.14 -5.46 -23.06
C LYS A 107 -0.09 -4.98 -24.50
N SER A 108 -0.30 -5.89 -25.45
CA SER A 108 -0.52 -5.53 -26.85
C SER A 108 -1.77 -4.68 -27.05
N LYS A 109 -2.86 -4.96 -26.31
CA LYS A 109 -4.07 -4.13 -26.32
C LYS A 109 -3.81 -2.72 -25.82
N LEU A 110 -3.04 -2.58 -24.74
CA LEU A 110 -2.67 -1.27 -24.17
C LEU A 110 -1.76 -0.47 -25.10
N LEU A 111 -0.83 -1.12 -25.81
CA LEU A 111 0.06 -0.46 -26.77
C LEU A 111 -0.68 0.20 -27.95
N VAL A 112 -1.88 -0.26 -28.30
CA VAL A 112 -2.72 0.39 -29.32
C VAL A 112 -3.06 1.84 -28.93
N THR A 113 -3.36 2.08 -27.66
CA THR A 113 -3.70 3.43 -27.16
C THR A 113 -2.48 4.20 -26.65
N TYR A 114 -1.48 3.50 -26.13
CA TYR A 114 -0.29 4.08 -25.49
C TYR A 114 1.02 3.64 -26.17
N PRO A 115 1.21 3.88 -27.49
CA PRO A 115 2.37 3.36 -28.22
C PRO A 115 3.70 3.97 -27.77
N ALA A 116 3.68 5.16 -27.19
CA ALA A 116 4.87 5.85 -26.67
C ALA A 116 5.18 5.54 -25.20
N SER A 117 4.28 4.83 -24.49
CA SER A 117 4.49 4.48 -23.08
C SER A 117 5.33 3.21 -22.94
N SER A 118 6.16 3.15 -21.90
CA SER A 118 6.82 1.89 -21.54
C SER A 118 5.78 0.96 -20.92
N ILE A 119 5.47 -0.15 -21.60
CA ILE A 119 4.53 -1.16 -21.09
C ILE A 119 5.27 -2.49 -20.94
N LYS A 120 5.22 -3.07 -19.73
CA LYS A 120 5.95 -4.31 -19.38
C LYS A 120 5.02 -5.27 -18.64
N GLY A 121 5.21 -6.58 -18.86
CA GLY A 121 4.72 -7.60 -17.96
C GLY A 121 5.68 -7.69 -16.76
N ASP A 122 5.17 -7.67 -15.53
CA ASP A 122 5.93 -7.81 -14.30
C ASP A 122 5.18 -8.71 -13.32
N GLY A 123 5.63 -9.95 -13.22
CA GLY A 123 4.95 -10.96 -12.39
C GLY A 123 3.51 -11.18 -12.83
N PRO A 124 2.51 -10.91 -11.96
CA PRO A 124 1.09 -11.05 -12.27
C PRO A 124 0.46 -9.84 -12.97
N VAL A 125 1.21 -8.75 -13.19
CA VAL A 125 0.69 -7.47 -13.65
C VAL A 125 1.20 -7.05 -15.01
N VAL A 126 0.48 -6.13 -15.65
CA VAL A 126 0.98 -5.35 -16.80
C VAL A 126 1.14 -3.91 -16.32
N LEU A 127 2.38 -3.44 -16.28
CA LEU A 127 2.77 -2.10 -15.86
C LEU A 127 2.72 -1.14 -17.05
N VAL A 128 1.96 -0.06 -16.93
CA VAL A 128 1.94 1.06 -17.89
C VAL A 128 2.60 2.26 -17.22
N SER A 129 3.78 2.65 -17.70
CA SER A 129 4.53 3.78 -17.11
C SER A 129 4.19 5.08 -17.82
N PHE A 130 3.66 6.04 -17.08
CA PHE A 130 3.50 7.44 -17.47
C PHE A 130 4.57 8.29 -16.79
N THR A 131 4.66 9.56 -17.14
CA THR A 131 5.69 10.47 -16.59
C THR A 131 5.53 10.67 -15.08
N SER A 132 4.30 10.80 -14.59
CA SER A 132 4.00 11.12 -13.18
C SER A 132 3.51 9.91 -12.36
N TYR A 133 2.95 8.90 -13.02
CA TYR A 133 2.43 7.68 -12.40
C TYR A 133 2.77 6.46 -13.23
N SER A 134 2.76 5.31 -12.57
CA SER A 134 2.56 4.03 -13.22
C SER A 134 1.16 3.49 -12.92
N VAL A 135 0.57 2.78 -13.86
CA VAL A 135 -0.68 2.02 -13.64
C VAL A 135 -0.34 0.54 -13.73
N GLU A 136 -0.57 -0.17 -12.66
CA GLU A 136 -0.41 -1.62 -12.58
C GLU A 136 -1.75 -2.29 -12.81
N VAL A 137 -1.88 -2.97 -13.92
CA VAL A 137 -3.07 -3.74 -14.28
C VAL A 137 -2.88 -5.19 -13.86
N VAL A 138 -3.73 -5.69 -12.98
CA VAL A 138 -3.85 -7.12 -12.67
C VAL A 138 -4.98 -7.69 -13.52
N PRO A 139 -4.70 -8.39 -14.63
CA PRO A 139 -5.73 -9.09 -15.38
C PRO A 139 -6.23 -10.27 -14.53
N ALA A 140 -7.55 -10.33 -14.32
CA ALA A 140 -8.15 -11.30 -13.42
C ALA A 140 -9.43 -11.89 -14.00
N PHE A 141 -9.73 -13.12 -13.64
CA PHE A 141 -11.01 -13.76 -13.92
C PHE A 141 -11.80 -13.90 -12.62
N LEU A 142 -13.09 -13.59 -12.64
CA LEU A 142 -13.96 -13.84 -11.51
C LEU A 142 -14.06 -15.36 -11.30
N TYR A 143 -13.64 -15.84 -10.12
CA TYR A 143 -13.68 -17.27 -9.78
C TYR A 143 -14.98 -17.63 -9.05
N ASP A 144 -15.27 -16.91 -7.96
CA ASP A 144 -16.53 -17.05 -7.23
C ASP A 144 -17.07 -15.65 -6.88
N ALA A 145 -18.32 -15.41 -7.29
CA ALA A 145 -19.01 -14.15 -7.03
C ALA A 145 -19.45 -14.02 -5.56
N ASN A 146 -19.70 -15.14 -4.86
CA ASN A 146 -20.22 -15.13 -3.49
C ASN A 146 -19.15 -14.66 -2.50
N ASP A 147 -17.89 -15.10 -2.68
CA ASP A 147 -16.77 -14.72 -1.83
C ASP A 147 -15.81 -13.72 -2.48
N GLN A 148 -16.19 -13.21 -3.67
CA GLN A 148 -15.43 -12.23 -4.44
C GLN A 148 -13.97 -12.64 -4.68
N SER A 149 -13.75 -13.92 -4.94
CA SER A 149 -12.45 -14.45 -5.30
C SER A 149 -12.17 -14.34 -6.80
N TYR A 150 -10.91 -14.17 -7.13
CA TYR A 150 -10.42 -13.99 -8.50
C TYR A 150 -9.23 -14.91 -8.77
N LEU A 151 -9.11 -15.37 -10.01
CA LEU A 151 -7.90 -16.01 -10.53
C LEU A 151 -7.01 -14.94 -11.15
N VAL A 152 -5.76 -14.89 -10.71
CA VAL A 152 -4.70 -14.02 -11.26
C VAL A 152 -3.54 -14.84 -11.78
N CYS A 153 -2.82 -14.31 -12.77
CA CYS A 153 -1.68 -14.99 -13.36
C CYS A 153 -0.53 -15.15 -12.36
N ASP A 154 0.04 -16.34 -12.31
CA ASP A 154 1.41 -16.58 -11.84
C ASP A 154 2.23 -17.12 -13.02
N THR A 155 3.20 -16.32 -13.47
CA THR A 155 4.02 -16.66 -14.64
C THR A 155 5.22 -17.52 -14.32
N LYS A 156 5.44 -17.85 -13.04
CA LYS A 156 6.57 -18.68 -12.60
C LYS A 156 6.34 -20.17 -12.90
N ASN A 157 7.43 -20.91 -12.97
CA ASN A 157 7.41 -22.39 -13.06
C ASN A 157 6.50 -22.93 -14.18
N GLY A 158 6.49 -22.30 -15.35
CA GLY A 158 5.67 -22.72 -16.50
C GLY A 158 4.28 -22.10 -16.54
N GLY A 159 3.89 -21.35 -15.52
CA GLY A 159 2.62 -20.62 -15.41
C GLY A 159 1.52 -21.40 -14.68
N SER A 160 0.80 -20.68 -13.85
CA SER A 160 -0.39 -21.15 -13.11
C SER A 160 -1.32 -19.99 -12.80
N TYR A 161 -2.48 -20.29 -12.19
CA TYR A 161 -3.33 -19.26 -11.60
C TYR A 161 -3.28 -19.35 -10.09
N LYS A 162 -3.35 -18.18 -9.43
CA LYS A 162 -3.55 -18.07 -7.98
C LYS A 162 -4.92 -17.50 -7.70
N THR A 163 -5.59 -18.02 -6.69
CA THR A 163 -6.81 -17.44 -6.15
C THR A 163 -6.46 -16.30 -5.19
N THR A 164 -7.12 -15.16 -5.36
CA THR A 164 -6.92 -13.98 -4.51
C THR A 164 -8.25 -13.36 -4.12
N LYS A 165 -8.27 -12.62 -3.02
CA LYS A 165 -9.45 -11.93 -2.48
C LYS A 165 -9.11 -10.47 -2.16
N PRO A 166 -8.83 -9.64 -3.18
CA PRO A 166 -8.28 -8.29 -2.98
C PRO A 166 -9.22 -7.34 -2.24
N ARG A 167 -10.53 -7.55 -2.30
CA ARG A 167 -11.52 -6.73 -1.56
C ARG A 167 -11.41 -6.93 -0.06
N HIS A 168 -11.13 -8.14 0.40
CA HIS A 168 -10.94 -8.44 1.83
C HIS A 168 -9.74 -7.69 2.45
N GLU A 169 -8.73 -7.39 1.65
CA GLU A 169 -7.62 -6.56 2.12
C GLU A 169 -8.05 -5.10 2.36
N VAL A 170 -8.92 -4.57 1.52
CA VAL A 170 -9.49 -3.22 1.67
C VAL A 170 -10.43 -3.20 2.88
N GLU A 171 -11.32 -4.16 2.98
CA GLU A 171 -12.26 -4.32 4.11
C GLU A 171 -11.53 -4.45 5.46
N ALA A 172 -10.43 -5.20 5.50
CA ALA A 172 -9.63 -5.35 6.71
C ALA A 172 -9.05 -4.02 7.21
N ILE A 173 -8.49 -3.21 6.30
CA ILE A 173 -7.95 -1.90 6.67
C ILE A 173 -9.06 -0.89 7.01
N GLU A 174 -10.21 -0.96 6.34
CA GLU A 174 -11.38 -0.12 6.63
C GLU A 174 -11.94 -0.42 8.03
N ALA A 175 -12.16 -1.69 8.33
CA ALA A 175 -12.64 -2.13 9.63
C ALA A 175 -11.66 -1.76 10.76
N ALA A 176 -10.35 -1.94 10.53
CA ALA A 176 -9.33 -1.57 11.48
C ALA A 176 -9.26 -0.04 11.70
N ASP A 177 -9.34 0.74 10.64
CA ASP A 177 -9.32 2.20 10.69
C ASP A 177 -10.55 2.77 11.42
N ALA A 178 -11.72 2.15 11.22
CA ALA A 178 -12.96 2.53 11.90
C ALA A 178 -12.87 2.34 13.42
N ARG A 179 -12.30 1.21 13.89
CA ARG A 179 -12.18 0.90 15.34
C ARG A 179 -10.97 1.55 16.01
N THR A 180 -10.13 2.29 15.28
CA THR A 180 -8.92 2.93 15.80
C THR A 180 -8.87 4.44 15.51
N ASN A 181 -10.00 5.11 15.46
CA ASN A 181 -10.08 6.55 15.16
C ASN A 181 -9.29 7.00 13.92
N LYS A 182 -9.31 6.18 12.85
CA LYS A 182 -8.57 6.40 11.60
C LYS A 182 -7.03 6.37 11.76
N ASN A 183 -6.52 5.81 12.84
CA ASN A 183 -5.09 5.78 13.12
C ASN A 183 -4.34 4.74 12.27
N VAL A 184 -5.00 3.66 11.82
CA VAL A 184 -4.36 2.66 10.94
C VAL A 184 -3.85 3.32 9.66
N ARG A 185 -4.70 4.01 8.90
CA ARG A 185 -4.29 4.66 7.66
C ARG A 185 -3.24 5.75 7.88
N ARG A 186 -3.31 6.46 9.01
CA ARG A 186 -2.34 7.49 9.37
C ARG A 186 -0.97 6.88 9.67
N LEU A 187 -0.93 5.85 10.51
CA LEU A 187 0.31 5.13 10.83
C LEU A 187 0.92 4.51 9.57
N VAL A 188 0.13 3.80 8.75
CA VAL A 188 0.60 3.19 7.50
C VAL A 188 1.26 4.21 6.57
N ARG A 189 0.71 5.42 6.42
CA ARG A 189 1.36 6.47 5.62
C ARG A 189 2.71 6.89 6.20
N MET A 190 2.81 7.08 7.50
CA MET A 190 4.07 7.40 8.18
C MET A 190 5.09 6.28 8.00
N LEU A 191 4.66 5.02 8.11
CA LEU A 191 5.53 3.85 7.91
C LEU A 191 6.02 3.72 6.45
N LYS A 192 5.20 4.05 5.47
CA LYS A 192 5.63 4.10 4.06
C LYS A 192 6.68 5.20 3.82
N CYS A 193 6.55 6.33 4.51
CA CYS A 193 7.58 7.38 4.50
C CYS A 193 8.89 6.86 5.11
N TRP A 194 8.85 6.25 6.30
CA TRP A 194 10.00 5.61 6.92
C TRP A 194 10.63 4.54 6.02
N GLN A 195 9.80 3.68 5.43
CA GLN A 195 10.25 2.62 4.53
C GLN A 195 11.06 3.21 3.36
N ALA A 196 10.56 4.27 2.75
CA ALA A 196 11.22 4.93 1.62
C ALA A 196 12.50 5.66 2.05
N TRP A 197 12.42 6.48 3.10
CA TRP A 197 13.54 7.28 3.58
C TRP A 197 14.71 6.44 4.08
N CYS A 198 14.42 5.42 4.88
CA CYS A 198 15.43 4.54 5.46
C CYS A 198 15.78 3.34 4.57
N SER A 199 15.21 3.21 3.36
CA SER A 199 15.41 2.06 2.46
C SER A 199 15.18 0.74 3.18
N VAL A 200 14.01 0.59 3.82
CA VAL A 200 13.68 -0.57 4.65
C VAL A 200 13.30 -1.76 3.75
N PRO A 201 13.99 -2.90 3.84
CA PRO A 201 13.75 -4.08 2.99
C PRO A 201 12.53 -4.90 3.48
N MET A 202 11.35 -4.27 3.49
CA MET A 202 10.10 -4.86 3.89
C MET A 202 8.99 -4.40 2.94
N LYS A 203 8.05 -5.27 2.57
CA LYS A 203 6.95 -4.87 1.69
C LYS A 203 5.97 -3.96 2.44
N SER A 204 5.45 -2.93 1.76
CA SER A 204 4.44 -2.03 2.34
C SER A 204 3.20 -2.78 2.85
N PHE A 205 2.80 -3.87 2.17
CA PHE A 205 1.68 -4.69 2.60
C PHE A 205 1.94 -5.40 3.95
N HIS A 206 3.17 -5.86 4.19
CA HIS A 206 3.56 -6.40 5.52
C HIS A 206 3.42 -5.31 6.60
N LEU A 207 3.89 -4.08 6.33
CA LEU A 207 3.75 -2.95 7.27
C LEU A 207 2.28 -2.62 7.55
N GLU A 208 1.40 -2.69 6.55
CA GLU A 208 -0.04 -2.49 6.71
C GLU A 208 -0.64 -3.50 7.70
N LEU A 209 -0.36 -4.80 7.51
CA LEU A 209 -0.88 -5.86 8.35
C LEU A 209 -0.34 -5.79 9.79
N VAL A 210 0.96 -5.52 9.95
CA VAL A 210 1.57 -5.34 11.28
C VAL A 210 1.01 -4.09 11.98
N ALA A 211 0.75 -3.00 11.25
CA ALA A 211 0.13 -1.79 11.82
C ALA A 211 -1.29 -2.05 12.35
N ILE A 212 -2.08 -2.87 11.63
CA ILE A 212 -3.40 -3.31 12.11
C ILE A 212 -3.25 -4.08 13.42
N GLN A 213 -2.38 -5.11 13.46
CA GLN A 213 -2.16 -5.93 14.66
C GLN A 213 -1.67 -5.11 15.86
N PHE A 214 -0.76 -4.16 15.62
CA PHE A 214 -0.26 -3.26 16.66
C PHE A 214 -1.38 -2.40 17.24
N LEU A 215 -2.12 -1.70 16.38
CA LEU A 215 -3.15 -0.78 16.84
C LEU A 215 -4.33 -1.49 17.50
N ASP A 216 -4.63 -2.74 17.16
CA ASP A 216 -5.69 -3.50 17.82
C ASP A 216 -5.42 -3.69 19.32
N GLN A 217 -4.17 -3.71 19.75
CA GLN A 217 -3.76 -3.92 21.15
C GLN A 217 -3.15 -2.68 21.81
N TRP A 218 -2.87 -1.61 21.06
CA TRP A 218 -2.24 -0.41 21.62
C TRP A 218 -3.23 0.37 22.49
N ALA A 219 -2.81 0.72 23.70
CA ALA A 219 -3.68 1.32 24.71
C ALA A 219 -4.30 2.66 24.26
N TYR A 220 -3.54 3.44 23.48
CA TYR A 220 -3.95 4.77 23.01
C TYR A 220 -4.49 4.76 21.57
N ARG A 221 -4.98 3.62 21.07
CA ARG A 221 -5.43 3.46 19.66
C ARG A 221 -6.55 4.40 19.23
N LEU A 222 -7.30 4.97 20.17
CA LEU A 222 -8.39 5.91 19.89
C LEU A 222 -7.96 7.38 19.99
N GLU A 223 -6.74 7.63 20.45
CA GLU A 223 -6.23 8.97 20.70
C GLU A 223 -5.87 9.72 19.40
N SER A 224 -5.71 11.03 19.53
CA SER A 224 -5.41 11.93 18.41
C SER A 224 -3.90 12.17 18.23
N PHE A 225 -3.54 13.14 17.40
CA PHE A 225 -2.18 13.53 17.07
C PHE A 225 -1.24 13.78 18.25
N PHE A 226 -1.78 14.11 19.41
CA PHE A 226 -1.03 14.33 20.64
C PHE A 226 -0.22 13.10 21.07
N TYR A 227 -0.69 11.89 20.74
CA TYR A 227 -0.03 10.62 21.08
C TYR A 227 0.73 9.99 19.90
N TYR A 228 0.94 10.72 18.81
CA TYR A 228 1.56 10.11 17.61
C TYR A 228 3.06 9.89 17.74
N ASP A 229 3.73 10.63 18.59
CA ASP A 229 5.11 10.35 18.96
C ASP A 229 5.23 8.99 19.67
N TRP A 230 4.35 8.73 20.66
CA TRP A 230 4.29 7.41 21.31
C TRP A 230 3.83 6.32 20.35
N MET A 231 2.86 6.59 19.49
CA MET A 231 2.40 5.63 18.50
C MET A 231 3.54 5.16 17.60
N CYS A 232 4.37 6.08 17.12
CA CYS A 232 5.51 5.73 16.28
C CYS A 232 6.59 4.98 17.07
N ARG A 233 6.96 5.45 18.25
CA ARG A 233 7.92 4.79 19.13
C ARG A 233 7.49 3.36 19.44
N ASP A 234 6.28 3.19 19.94
CA ASP A 234 5.76 1.91 20.41
C ASP A 234 5.56 0.94 19.23
N PHE A 235 5.18 1.46 18.05
CA PHE A 235 5.13 0.64 16.84
C PHE A 235 6.50 0.08 16.46
N PHE A 236 7.57 0.89 16.50
CA PHE A 236 8.90 0.41 16.15
C PHE A 236 9.44 -0.60 17.17
N ASP A 237 9.12 -0.44 18.45
CA ASP A 237 9.41 -1.45 19.48
C ASP A 237 8.64 -2.77 19.19
N TYR A 238 7.35 -2.66 18.90
CA TYR A 238 6.53 -3.80 18.51
C TYR A 238 7.07 -4.51 17.27
N LEU A 239 7.33 -3.75 16.21
CA LEU A 239 7.86 -4.29 14.97
C LEU A 239 9.19 -5.02 15.19
N SER A 240 10.12 -4.46 15.96
CA SER A 240 11.44 -5.07 16.20
C SER A 240 11.36 -6.49 16.78
N LYS A 241 10.28 -6.79 17.50
CA LYS A 241 10.00 -8.10 18.11
C LYS A 241 9.32 -9.09 17.14
N MET A 242 8.91 -8.62 15.96
CA MET A 242 8.23 -9.44 14.94
C MET A 242 9.21 -10.13 13.94
N ALA A 243 10.52 -10.05 14.16
CA ALA A 243 11.50 -10.67 13.29
C ALA A 243 11.29 -12.19 13.23
N ASN A 244 11.35 -12.73 12.01
CA ASN A 244 11.12 -14.17 11.72
C ASN A 244 9.72 -14.67 12.13
N SER A 245 8.76 -13.77 12.33
CA SER A 245 7.36 -14.13 12.51
C SER A 245 6.57 -13.99 11.20
N PHE A 246 5.27 -14.14 11.26
CA PHE A 246 4.39 -14.07 10.10
C PHE A 246 3.11 -13.29 10.40
N VAL A 247 2.44 -12.88 9.32
CA VAL A 247 1.08 -12.34 9.34
C VAL A 247 0.22 -13.12 8.34
N PHE A 248 -1.11 -13.01 8.45
CA PHE A 248 -2.03 -13.65 7.52
C PHE A 248 -2.59 -12.64 6.52
N THR A 249 -2.70 -13.07 5.26
CA THR A 249 -3.41 -12.28 4.23
C THR A 249 -4.91 -12.31 4.53
N PRO A 250 -5.58 -11.15 4.58
CA PRO A 250 -7.02 -11.10 4.77
C PRO A 250 -7.78 -11.89 3.68
N GLY A 251 -8.79 -12.64 4.09
CA GLY A 251 -9.67 -13.41 3.21
C GLY A 251 -9.12 -14.75 2.72
N THR A 252 -7.82 -14.86 2.43
CA THR A 252 -7.20 -16.14 2.00
C THR A 252 -6.48 -16.86 3.13
N TYR A 253 -6.12 -16.16 4.21
CA TYR A 253 -5.34 -16.67 5.35
C TYR A 253 -3.97 -17.26 4.94
N GLU A 254 -3.46 -16.87 3.78
CA GLU A 254 -2.11 -17.23 3.36
C GLU A 254 -1.08 -16.68 4.33
N VAL A 255 -0.12 -17.50 4.74
CA VAL A 255 0.96 -17.09 5.64
C VAL A 255 1.96 -16.23 4.89
N MET A 256 2.22 -15.04 5.41
CA MET A 256 3.21 -14.11 4.90
C MET A 256 4.34 -13.96 5.89
N TRP A 257 5.48 -14.56 5.60
CA TRP A 257 6.69 -14.46 6.42
C TRP A 257 7.29 -13.06 6.35
N LEU A 258 7.60 -12.50 7.51
CA LEU A 258 8.16 -11.15 7.63
C LEU A 258 9.69 -11.11 7.41
N GLY A 259 10.38 -12.23 7.68
CA GLY A 259 11.84 -12.25 7.70
C GLY A 259 12.42 -11.36 8.80
N ASP A 260 13.70 -11.00 8.66
CA ASP A 260 14.40 -10.16 9.64
C ASP A 260 15.33 -9.10 9.03
N ALA A 261 15.46 -9.05 7.71
CA ALA A 261 16.36 -8.12 7.01
C ALA A 261 16.10 -6.63 7.34
N TRP A 262 14.91 -6.30 7.80
CA TRP A 262 14.45 -4.97 8.20
C TRP A 262 14.66 -4.65 9.69
N LYS A 263 15.01 -5.66 10.53
CA LYS A 263 15.03 -5.58 11.99
C LYS A 263 15.92 -4.44 12.50
N THR A 264 17.16 -4.35 12.03
CA THR A 264 18.11 -3.30 12.45
C THR A 264 17.60 -1.90 12.13
N LYS A 265 16.82 -1.74 11.04
CA LYS A 265 16.17 -0.46 10.69
C LYS A 265 15.05 -0.11 11.68
N ALA A 266 14.26 -1.11 12.10
CA ALA A 266 13.22 -0.92 13.12
C ALA A 266 13.82 -0.58 14.49
N GLU A 267 14.87 -1.28 14.92
CA GLU A 267 15.59 -0.99 16.16
C GLU A 267 16.21 0.42 16.16
N SER A 268 16.80 0.83 15.05
CA SER A 268 17.31 2.20 14.90
C SER A 268 16.18 3.23 14.95
N ALA A 269 15.04 2.97 14.29
CA ALA A 269 13.88 3.85 14.32
C ALA A 269 13.31 3.95 15.76
N TYR A 270 13.23 2.84 16.49
CA TYR A 270 12.82 2.85 17.90
C TYR A 270 13.74 3.71 18.76
N ALA A 271 15.05 3.52 18.66
CA ALA A 271 16.01 4.30 19.43
C ALA A 271 15.93 5.82 19.12
N ARG A 272 15.72 6.19 17.86
CA ARG A 272 15.53 7.59 17.44
C ARG A 272 14.20 8.15 17.94
N SER A 273 13.12 7.39 17.79
CA SER A 273 11.79 7.79 18.26
C SER A 273 11.76 7.97 19.78
N SER A 274 12.45 7.10 20.55
CA SER A 274 12.56 7.24 22.00
C SER A 274 13.23 8.55 22.40
N LYS A 275 14.36 8.88 21.76
CA LYS A 275 15.03 10.18 21.99
C LYS A 275 14.16 11.36 21.59
N ALA A 276 13.45 11.26 20.48
CA ALA A 276 12.55 12.29 20.03
C ALA A 276 11.41 12.52 21.05
N CYS A 277 10.82 11.44 21.58
CA CYS A 277 9.81 11.52 22.65
C CYS A 277 10.35 12.20 23.92
N ASP A 278 11.62 11.93 24.32
CA ASP A 278 12.24 12.59 25.45
C ASP A 278 12.38 14.10 25.19
N TYR A 279 12.82 14.51 24.02
CA TYR A 279 12.91 15.92 23.63
C TYR A 279 11.53 16.59 23.52
N GLU A 280 10.49 15.90 23.01
CA GLU A 280 9.12 16.43 23.00
C GLU A 280 8.62 16.66 24.43
N ARG A 281 8.85 15.70 25.36
CA ARG A 281 8.49 15.84 26.77
C ARG A 281 9.17 17.07 27.40
N ASP A 282 10.43 17.31 27.08
CA ASP A 282 11.21 18.40 27.62
C ASP A 282 10.95 19.73 26.86
N ASN A 283 10.05 19.72 25.88
CA ASN A 283 9.72 20.83 24.99
C ASN A 283 10.93 21.37 24.18
N ASP A 284 11.90 20.52 23.92
CA ASP A 284 13.03 20.80 23.01
C ASP A 284 12.62 20.53 21.55
N MET A 285 11.92 21.49 20.97
CA MET A 285 11.34 21.40 19.63
C MET A 285 12.36 21.01 18.56
N VAL A 286 13.53 21.61 18.59
CA VAL A 286 14.54 21.47 17.54
C VAL A 286 15.16 20.08 17.59
N ASN A 287 15.61 19.63 18.75
CA ASN A 287 16.24 18.31 18.90
C ASN A 287 15.22 17.18 18.68
N ALA A 288 13.97 17.34 19.12
CA ALA A 288 12.90 16.41 18.77
C ALA A 288 12.75 16.28 17.24
N GLY A 289 12.67 17.42 16.53
CA GLY A 289 12.56 17.44 15.08
C GLY A 289 13.76 16.80 14.37
N ILE A 290 14.97 17.04 14.84
CA ILE A 290 16.19 16.41 14.30
C ILE A 290 16.13 14.88 14.42
N GLU A 291 15.70 14.34 15.56
CA GLU A 291 15.60 12.89 15.74
C GLU A 291 14.45 12.30 14.88
N TRP A 292 13.31 12.98 14.78
CA TRP A 292 12.22 12.57 13.89
C TRP A 292 12.64 12.57 12.42
N GLN A 293 13.42 13.55 11.96
CA GLN A 293 13.92 13.59 10.57
C GLN A 293 14.89 12.45 10.24
N LYS A 294 15.59 11.89 11.22
CA LYS A 294 16.40 10.68 11.01
C LYS A 294 15.53 9.45 10.72
N VAL A 295 14.26 9.46 11.17
CA VAL A 295 13.30 8.37 10.94
C VAL A 295 12.48 8.59 9.67
N PHE A 296 11.92 9.80 9.48
CA PHE A 296 10.93 10.08 8.45
C PHE A 296 11.39 11.03 7.34
N GLY A 297 12.63 11.51 7.39
CA GLY A 297 13.16 12.48 6.44
C GLY A 297 12.60 13.89 6.64
N VAL A 298 12.74 14.69 5.60
CA VAL A 298 12.34 16.11 5.63
C VAL A 298 10.83 16.34 5.61
N ASP A 299 10.06 15.32 5.31
CA ASP A 299 8.58 15.40 5.29
C ASP A 299 8.01 15.66 6.70
N ILE A 300 8.70 15.23 7.75
CA ILE A 300 8.36 15.61 9.11
C ILE A 300 9.09 16.93 9.48
N PRO A 301 8.37 17.97 9.91
CA PRO A 301 9.00 19.25 10.21
C PRO A 301 9.96 19.16 11.39
N ARG A 302 11.11 19.82 11.27
CA ARG A 302 12.02 20.04 12.40
C ARG A 302 11.46 21.10 13.36
N ASP A 303 11.01 22.19 12.80
CA ASP A 303 10.50 23.35 13.52
C ASP A 303 8.97 23.47 13.31
N VAL A 304 8.17 23.72 14.37
CA VAL A 304 6.69 23.75 14.33
C VAL A 304 6.09 24.80 15.26
#